data_28873a709a0f756b8fdab035699b5a12
#
_entry.id   28873a709a0f756b8fdab035699b5a12
#
_cell.length_a   1.000
_cell.length_b   1.000
_cell.length_c   1.000
_cell.angle_alpha   90.00
_cell.angle_beta   90.00
_cell.angle_gamma   90.00
#
_symmetry.space_group_name_H-M   'P 1'
#
loop_
_entity.id
_entity.type
_entity.pdbx_description
1 polymer ?
#
loop_
_entity_poly.entity_id
_entity_poly.type
_entity_poly.pdbx_seq_one_letter_code
_entity_poly.pdbx_strand_id
1 'polypeptide(L)'
;MEVQILNYNNSILNSFLAELRDVNVQKDSMRFRKNIERVGWFLAYEASKSLNYQVQNVTTPLSDSQENTVSDAVVVASVLRAGMPLHNGVLEVFDTAENAFVSAYRIENPDGSLEFKIEYNAAPNLEGKTVLLCDPMLATGNSMLLAYQALLKHGTPKQVIILSVIGSKKGVEFVNEKFPSNSKLIIAAVDPILDEKSYIVPGLGDAGDLCYGSKE
;
A
#
# COMPACT_ATOMS: atom_id res chain seq x y z
N MET A 1 -12.32 -10.57 3.54
CA MET A 1 -10.96 -10.74 2.99
C MET A 1 -9.98 -11.14 4.09
N GLU A 2 -8.81 -11.67 3.73
CA GLU A 2 -7.73 -11.96 4.69
C GLU A 2 -7.02 -10.67 5.11
N VAL A 3 -6.75 -10.51 6.42
CA VAL A 3 -6.04 -9.36 7.00
C VAL A 3 -4.81 -9.87 7.74
N GLN A 4 -3.62 -9.40 7.34
CA GLN A 4 -2.34 -9.74 7.95
C GLN A 4 -1.69 -8.47 8.54
N ILE A 5 -1.42 -8.48 9.85
CA ILE A 5 -0.81 -7.37 10.59
C ILE A 5 0.59 -7.79 11.02
N LEU A 6 1.62 -7.10 10.49
CA LEU A 6 2.99 -7.58 10.59
C LEU A 6 3.64 -7.33 11.95
N ASN A 7 3.30 -6.22 12.62
CA ASN A 7 3.92 -5.86 13.90
C ASN A 7 3.47 -6.69 15.11
N TYR A 8 2.56 -7.64 14.90
CA TYR A 8 2.21 -8.60 15.98
C TYR A 8 3.39 -9.52 16.33
N ASN A 9 4.31 -9.71 15.39
CA ASN A 9 5.56 -10.41 15.62
C ASN A 9 6.72 -9.42 15.61
N ASN A 10 7.61 -9.51 16.60
CA ASN A 10 8.79 -8.66 16.66
C ASN A 10 9.72 -8.91 15.47
N SER A 11 10.10 -7.85 14.79
CA SER A 11 11.04 -7.86 13.67
C SER A 11 11.70 -6.48 13.51
N ILE A 12 12.65 -6.36 12.60
CA ILE A 12 13.27 -5.07 12.25
C ILE A 12 12.25 -4.05 11.71
N LEU A 13 11.12 -4.51 11.18
CA LEU A 13 10.01 -3.66 10.78
C LEU A 13 9.56 -2.72 11.91
N ASN A 14 9.54 -3.22 13.17
CA ASN A 14 9.10 -2.46 14.33
C ASN A 14 10.01 -1.24 14.60
N SER A 15 11.31 -1.35 14.28
CA SER A 15 12.24 -0.22 14.38
C SER A 15 11.91 0.89 13.36
N PHE A 16 11.57 0.54 12.13
CA PHE A 16 11.16 1.51 11.12
C PHE A 16 9.82 2.16 11.46
N LEU A 17 8.87 1.39 12.00
CA LEU A 17 7.60 1.93 12.50
C LEU A 17 7.82 2.91 13.66
N ALA A 18 8.70 2.60 14.59
CA ALA A 18 9.04 3.49 15.70
C ALA A 18 9.61 4.83 15.18
N GLU A 19 10.55 4.80 14.23
CA GLU A 19 11.09 6.01 13.61
C GLU A 19 10.05 6.82 12.83
N LEU A 20 9.13 6.16 12.13
CA LEU A 20 8.02 6.82 11.42
C LEU A 20 7.06 7.54 12.39
N ARG A 21 6.92 7.05 13.62
CA ARG A 21 6.05 7.60 14.65
C ARG A 21 6.72 8.67 15.53
N ASP A 22 8.05 8.64 15.66
CA ASP A 22 8.79 9.55 16.53
C ASP A 22 8.85 10.95 15.94
N VAL A 23 8.20 11.93 16.61
CA VAL A 23 8.12 13.34 16.18
C VAL A 23 9.48 14.02 16.00
N ASN A 24 10.56 13.50 16.57
CA ASN A 24 11.91 14.03 16.39
C ASN A 24 12.59 13.46 15.15
N VAL A 25 12.35 12.19 14.83
CA VAL A 25 12.95 11.49 13.70
C VAL A 25 12.20 11.77 12.40
N GLN A 26 10.87 11.79 12.41
CA GLN A 26 10.02 11.97 11.23
C GLN A 26 10.15 13.35 10.56
N LYS A 27 10.75 14.35 11.24
CA LYS A 27 11.03 15.69 10.67
C LYS A 27 12.03 15.67 9.52
N ASP A 28 12.88 14.64 9.45
CA ASP A 28 13.73 14.39 8.29
C ASP A 28 12.90 13.67 7.22
N SER A 29 12.41 14.46 6.24
CA SER A 29 11.56 13.95 5.16
C SER A 29 12.25 12.87 4.31
N MET A 30 13.58 12.92 4.13
CA MET A 30 14.30 11.89 3.40
C MET A 30 14.30 10.58 4.18
N ARG A 31 14.59 10.63 5.48
CA ARG A 31 14.54 9.44 6.35
C ARG A 31 13.13 8.88 6.47
N PHE A 32 12.12 9.76 6.55
CA PHE A 32 10.70 9.37 6.60
C PHE A 32 10.31 8.58 5.34
N ARG A 33 10.59 9.12 4.14
CA ARG A 33 10.36 8.40 2.87
C ARG A 33 11.10 7.08 2.81
N LYS A 34 12.39 7.07 3.21
CA LYS A 34 13.21 5.85 3.17
C LYS A 34 12.70 4.77 4.14
N ASN A 35 12.14 5.14 5.28
CA ASN A 35 11.54 4.18 6.19
C ASN A 35 10.21 3.61 5.65
N ILE A 36 9.40 4.43 4.95
CA ILE A 36 8.22 3.90 4.24
C ILE A 36 8.63 2.91 3.15
N GLU A 37 9.68 3.20 2.36
CA GLU A 37 10.22 2.28 1.36
C GLU A 37 10.67 0.95 1.98
N ARG A 38 11.41 1.01 3.11
CA ARG A 38 11.84 -0.19 3.85
C ARG A 38 10.66 -1.03 4.34
N VAL A 39 9.62 -0.39 4.88
CA VAL A 39 8.38 -1.08 5.24
C VAL A 39 7.76 -1.72 3.99
N GLY A 40 7.81 -1.05 2.84
CA GLY A 40 7.37 -1.56 1.55
C GLY A 40 8.03 -2.88 1.15
N TRP A 41 9.31 -3.08 1.43
CA TRP A 41 10.01 -4.35 1.17
C TRP A 41 9.37 -5.53 1.92
N PHE A 42 9.05 -5.33 3.21
CA PHE A 42 8.43 -6.39 4.02
C PHE A 42 7.01 -6.68 3.59
N LEU A 43 6.23 -5.63 3.29
CA LEU A 43 4.86 -5.78 2.78
C LEU A 43 4.86 -6.52 1.43
N ALA A 44 5.78 -6.18 0.53
CA ALA A 44 5.94 -6.83 -0.77
C ALA A 44 6.37 -8.30 -0.63
N TYR A 45 7.32 -8.59 0.28
CA TYR A 45 7.72 -9.96 0.58
C TYR A 45 6.54 -10.79 1.11
N GLU A 46 5.75 -10.26 2.02
CA GLU A 46 4.56 -10.96 2.51
C GLU A 46 3.51 -11.13 1.40
N ALA A 47 3.30 -10.11 0.55
CA ALA A 47 2.39 -10.20 -0.60
C ALA A 47 2.81 -11.28 -1.59
N SER A 48 4.12 -11.46 -1.81
CA SER A 48 4.63 -12.46 -2.73
C SER A 48 4.20 -13.89 -2.39
N LYS A 49 4.01 -14.19 -1.10
CA LYS A 49 3.55 -15.51 -0.63
C LYS A 49 2.13 -15.87 -1.09
N SER A 50 1.37 -14.89 -1.57
CA SER A 50 0.00 -15.05 -2.05
C SER A 50 -0.09 -15.17 -3.58
N LEU A 51 1.04 -15.11 -4.28
CA LEU A 51 1.12 -15.22 -5.73
C LEU A 51 1.24 -16.66 -6.18
N ASN A 52 0.97 -16.91 -7.45
CA ASN A 52 1.24 -18.20 -8.07
C ASN A 52 2.69 -18.30 -8.49
N TYR A 53 3.21 -19.52 -8.44
CA TYR A 53 4.57 -19.86 -8.80
C TYR A 53 4.60 -20.94 -9.89
N GLN A 54 5.65 -20.93 -10.70
CA GLN A 54 5.94 -21.96 -11.69
C GLN A 54 7.39 -22.42 -11.55
N VAL A 55 7.62 -23.69 -11.91
CA VAL A 55 8.99 -24.22 -11.96
C VAL A 55 9.69 -23.69 -13.22
N GLN A 56 10.87 -23.12 -13.02
CA GLN A 56 11.77 -22.65 -14.08
C GLN A 56 13.10 -23.37 -14.00
N ASN A 57 13.59 -23.89 -15.12
CA ASN A 57 14.95 -24.44 -15.20
C ASN A 57 15.95 -23.28 -15.35
N VAL A 58 16.93 -23.25 -14.48
CA VAL A 58 18.00 -22.24 -14.44
C VAL A 58 19.33 -22.94 -14.61
N THR A 59 20.13 -22.52 -15.60
CA THR A 59 21.49 -23.02 -15.77
C THR A 59 22.43 -22.27 -14.86
N THR A 60 23.03 -22.98 -13.89
CA THR A 60 24.05 -22.46 -12.99
C THR A 60 25.45 -22.71 -13.57
N PRO A 61 26.52 -22.14 -13.00
CA PRO A 61 27.88 -22.43 -13.43
C PRO A 61 28.29 -23.91 -13.30
N LEU A 62 27.58 -24.72 -12.52
CA LEU A 62 27.95 -26.10 -12.22
C LEU A 62 26.98 -27.14 -12.79
N SER A 63 25.68 -26.81 -12.86
CA SER A 63 24.62 -27.70 -13.39
C SER A 63 23.33 -26.97 -13.59
N ASP A 64 22.27 -27.64 -14.05
CA ASP A 64 20.92 -27.09 -14.08
C ASP A 64 20.25 -27.24 -12.70
N SER A 65 19.43 -26.23 -12.33
CA SER A 65 18.60 -26.20 -11.14
C SER A 65 17.15 -25.91 -11.48
N GLN A 66 16.23 -26.44 -10.70
CA GLN A 66 14.80 -26.12 -10.79
C GLN A 66 14.42 -25.15 -9.69
N GLU A 67 13.99 -23.96 -10.09
CA GLU A 67 13.60 -22.89 -9.17
C GLU A 67 12.12 -22.53 -9.33
N ASN A 68 11.47 -22.18 -8.20
CA ASN A 68 10.12 -21.66 -8.23
C ASN A 68 10.15 -20.14 -8.40
N THR A 69 9.61 -19.63 -9.50
CA THR A 69 9.52 -18.20 -9.81
C THR A 69 8.07 -17.75 -9.87
N VAL A 70 7.83 -16.48 -9.56
CA VAL A 70 6.49 -15.87 -9.64
C VAL A 70 5.99 -15.97 -11.08
N SER A 71 4.77 -16.48 -11.27
CA SER A 71 4.12 -16.61 -12.58
C SER A 71 3.03 -15.60 -12.81
N ASP A 72 2.59 -14.89 -11.75
CA ASP A 72 1.56 -13.86 -11.84
C ASP A 72 2.09 -12.59 -12.52
N ALA A 73 1.29 -12.01 -13.41
CA ALA A 73 1.50 -10.64 -13.85
C ALA A 73 1.08 -9.68 -12.73
N VAL A 74 2.03 -8.87 -12.26
CA VAL A 74 1.85 -7.96 -11.13
C VAL A 74 1.80 -6.52 -11.62
N VAL A 75 0.88 -5.74 -11.06
CA VAL A 75 0.80 -4.28 -11.23
C VAL A 75 0.90 -3.63 -9.86
N VAL A 76 1.86 -2.73 -9.67
CA VAL A 76 1.95 -1.91 -8.46
C VAL A 76 1.18 -0.62 -8.69
N ALA A 77 0.13 -0.39 -7.90
CA ALA A 77 -0.71 0.79 -7.99
C ALA A 77 -0.50 1.67 -6.75
N SER A 78 -0.44 2.99 -6.92
CA SER A 78 -0.20 3.94 -5.84
C SER A 78 -1.28 5.00 -5.74
N VAL A 79 -1.71 5.30 -4.50
CA VAL A 79 -2.55 6.46 -4.19
C VAL A 79 -1.62 7.66 -3.94
N LEU A 80 -1.64 8.63 -4.86
CA LEU A 80 -0.79 9.82 -4.79
C LEU A 80 -1.31 10.82 -3.72
N ARG A 81 -0.44 11.58 -3.09
CA ARG A 81 1.05 11.72 -3.15
C ARG A 81 1.76 10.74 -2.21
N ALA A 82 1.19 10.48 -1.02
CA ALA A 82 1.82 9.75 0.09
C ALA A 82 2.20 8.31 -0.27
N GLY A 83 1.52 7.68 -1.23
CA GLY A 83 1.80 6.32 -1.68
C GLY A 83 3.14 6.12 -2.38
N MET A 84 3.77 7.19 -2.90
CA MET A 84 4.98 7.06 -3.73
C MET A 84 6.16 6.36 -3.05
N PRO A 85 6.54 6.67 -1.80
CA PRO A 85 7.65 5.96 -1.16
C PRO A 85 7.35 4.48 -0.93
N LEU A 86 6.10 4.15 -0.56
CA LEU A 86 5.67 2.76 -0.42
C LEU A 86 5.74 2.02 -1.76
N HIS A 87 5.24 2.64 -2.82
CA HIS A 87 5.31 2.14 -4.19
C HIS A 87 6.76 1.82 -4.60
N ASN A 88 7.69 2.75 -4.36
CA ASN A 88 9.12 2.56 -4.67
C ASN A 88 9.68 1.34 -3.93
N GLY A 89 9.41 1.20 -2.62
CA GLY A 89 9.85 0.03 -1.87
C GLY A 89 9.27 -1.29 -2.39
N VAL A 90 8.00 -1.28 -2.82
CA VAL A 90 7.38 -2.47 -3.43
C VAL A 90 8.01 -2.80 -4.79
N LEU A 91 8.34 -1.79 -5.61
CA LEU A 91 9.02 -1.99 -6.89
C LEU A 91 10.45 -2.52 -6.76
N GLU A 92 11.17 -2.23 -5.67
CA GLU A 92 12.49 -2.84 -5.43
C GLU A 92 12.41 -4.36 -5.24
N VAL A 93 11.23 -4.90 -4.90
CA VAL A 93 10.97 -6.35 -4.78
C VAL A 93 10.33 -6.91 -6.05
N PHE A 94 9.44 -6.16 -6.69
CA PHE A 94 8.75 -6.52 -7.93
C PHE A 94 9.25 -5.64 -9.09
N ASP A 95 10.52 -5.72 -9.41
CA ASP A 95 11.24 -4.83 -10.33
C ASP A 95 10.72 -4.84 -11.78
N THR A 96 10.05 -5.91 -12.18
CA THR A 96 9.44 -6.06 -13.51
C THR A 96 7.95 -5.74 -13.54
N ALA A 97 7.35 -5.33 -12.41
CA ALA A 97 5.93 -5.03 -12.34
C ALA A 97 5.55 -3.80 -13.17
N GLU A 98 4.41 -3.84 -13.81
CA GLU A 98 3.80 -2.66 -14.40
C GLU A 98 3.30 -1.70 -13.32
N ASN A 99 3.12 -0.42 -13.65
CA ASN A 99 2.82 0.62 -12.67
C ASN A 99 1.49 1.31 -12.98
N ALA A 100 0.75 1.64 -11.91
CA ALA A 100 -0.47 2.43 -11.97
C ALA A 100 -0.45 3.54 -10.90
N PHE A 101 -1.03 4.70 -11.24
CA PHE A 101 -1.06 5.85 -10.35
C PHE A 101 -2.46 6.45 -10.32
N VAL A 102 -2.98 6.66 -9.12
CA VAL A 102 -4.29 7.27 -8.89
C VAL A 102 -4.12 8.45 -7.94
N SER A 103 -4.58 9.63 -8.34
CA SER A 103 -4.69 10.78 -7.44
C SER A 103 -6.11 10.82 -6.88
N ALA A 104 -6.28 10.43 -5.63
CA ALA A 104 -7.52 10.55 -4.89
C ALA A 104 -7.33 11.56 -3.76
N TYR A 105 -8.14 12.60 -3.71
CA TYR A 105 -8.08 13.59 -2.64
C TYR A 105 -9.46 13.95 -2.12
N ARG A 106 -9.46 14.42 -0.89
CA ARG A 106 -10.64 14.83 -0.16
C ARG A 106 -10.85 16.33 -0.34
N ILE A 107 -12.07 16.70 -0.75
CA ILE A 107 -12.53 18.08 -0.77
C ILE A 107 -13.47 18.25 0.43
N GLU A 108 -13.24 19.28 1.21
CA GLU A 108 -14.17 19.72 2.23
C GLU A 108 -15.03 20.85 1.64
N ASN A 109 -16.32 20.57 1.50
CA ASN A 109 -17.26 21.55 0.98
C ASN A 109 -17.61 22.61 2.06
N PRO A 110 -18.09 23.81 1.66
CA PRO A 110 -18.47 24.86 2.61
C PRO A 110 -19.55 24.47 3.63
N ASP A 111 -20.33 23.44 3.35
CA ASP A 111 -21.35 22.88 4.25
C ASP A 111 -20.80 21.83 5.23
N GLY A 112 -19.47 21.59 5.22
CA GLY A 112 -18.79 20.59 6.04
C GLY A 112 -18.88 19.17 5.50
N SER A 113 -19.53 18.95 4.36
CA SER A 113 -19.55 17.64 3.70
C SER A 113 -18.20 17.32 3.06
N LEU A 114 -17.84 16.02 3.03
CA LEU A 114 -16.61 15.55 2.46
C LEU A 114 -16.89 14.90 1.10
N GLU A 115 -16.31 15.45 0.07
CA GLU A 115 -16.31 14.86 -1.28
C GLU A 115 -14.93 14.31 -1.59
N PHE A 116 -14.89 13.19 -2.31
CA PHE A 116 -13.64 12.59 -2.78
C PHE A 116 -13.60 12.67 -4.30
N LYS A 117 -12.50 13.16 -4.84
CA LYS A 117 -12.32 13.35 -6.27
C LYS A 117 -11.09 12.62 -6.78
N ILE A 118 -11.23 12.05 -7.98
CA ILE A 118 -10.13 11.47 -8.74
C ILE A 118 -9.78 12.44 -9.87
N GLU A 119 -8.55 12.95 -9.87
CA GLU A 119 -8.07 13.86 -10.93
C GLU A 119 -7.14 13.18 -11.91
N TYR A 120 -6.41 12.19 -11.45
CA TYR A 120 -5.47 11.45 -12.27
C TYR A 120 -5.65 9.96 -12.09
N ASN A 121 -5.76 9.23 -13.19
CA ASN A 121 -5.84 7.78 -13.20
C ASN A 121 -5.13 7.25 -14.44
N ALA A 122 -3.94 6.71 -14.26
CA ALA A 122 -3.17 6.06 -15.32
C ALA A 122 -2.79 4.67 -14.88
N ALA A 123 -3.18 3.68 -15.65
CA ALA A 123 -2.89 2.28 -15.39
C ALA A 123 -2.75 1.49 -16.70
N PRO A 124 -1.98 0.40 -16.71
CA PRO A 124 -2.02 -0.58 -17.80
C PRO A 124 -3.35 -1.33 -17.79
N ASN A 125 -3.55 -2.24 -18.75
CA ASN A 125 -4.66 -3.19 -18.67
C ASN A 125 -4.50 -4.08 -17.43
N LEU A 126 -5.52 -4.13 -16.56
CA LEU A 126 -5.53 -4.87 -15.31
C LEU A 126 -6.19 -6.25 -15.40
N GLU A 127 -6.79 -6.57 -16.55
CA GLU A 127 -7.56 -7.80 -16.71
C GLU A 127 -6.72 -9.04 -16.39
N GLY A 128 -7.17 -9.81 -15.40
CA GLY A 128 -6.54 -11.05 -14.96
C GLY A 128 -5.21 -10.90 -14.21
N LYS A 129 -4.73 -9.68 -13.94
CA LYS A 129 -3.48 -9.40 -13.21
C LYS A 129 -3.71 -9.30 -11.70
N THR A 130 -2.65 -9.47 -10.92
CA THR A 130 -2.66 -9.15 -9.48
C THR A 130 -2.24 -7.71 -9.27
N VAL A 131 -3.08 -6.92 -8.57
CA VAL A 131 -2.80 -5.52 -8.25
C VAL A 131 -2.34 -5.40 -6.80
N LEU A 132 -1.15 -4.83 -6.58
CA LEU A 132 -0.65 -4.41 -5.27
C LEU A 132 -0.98 -2.93 -5.09
N LEU A 133 -2.03 -2.63 -4.30
CA LEU A 133 -2.54 -1.27 -4.12
C LEU A 133 -1.93 -0.63 -2.88
N CYS A 134 -1.07 0.37 -3.09
CA CYS A 134 -0.21 1.00 -2.09
C CYS A 134 -0.79 2.34 -1.60
N ASP A 135 -1.06 2.43 -0.30
CA ASP A 135 -1.30 3.70 0.41
C ASP A 135 -0.73 3.56 1.84
N PRO A 136 0.19 4.42 2.30
CA PRO A 136 0.80 4.28 3.63
C PRO A 136 -0.20 4.43 4.78
N MET A 137 -1.36 5.06 4.55
CA MET A 137 -2.30 5.41 5.62
C MET A 137 -3.73 4.94 5.31
N LEU A 138 -4.14 3.85 5.92
CA LEU A 138 -5.52 3.36 5.85
C LEU A 138 -6.37 3.96 6.98
N ALA A 139 -6.74 5.24 6.87
CA ALA A 139 -7.52 5.94 7.90
C ALA A 139 -8.99 5.51 7.89
N THR A 140 -9.83 6.09 7.02
CA THR A 140 -11.24 5.70 6.86
C THR A 140 -11.45 4.60 5.80
N GLY A 141 -10.48 4.37 4.92
CA GLY A 141 -10.56 3.45 3.80
C GLY A 141 -11.20 4.03 2.52
N ASN A 142 -11.79 5.22 2.58
CA ASN A 142 -12.50 5.81 1.44
C ASN A 142 -11.58 6.07 0.24
N SER A 143 -10.40 6.66 0.45
CA SER A 143 -9.43 6.92 -0.64
C SER A 143 -9.00 5.62 -1.31
N MET A 144 -8.78 4.57 -0.51
CA MET A 144 -8.42 3.24 -1.00
C MET A 144 -9.52 2.64 -1.88
N LEU A 145 -10.78 2.72 -1.44
CA LEU A 145 -11.92 2.23 -2.21
C LEU A 145 -12.10 3.00 -3.53
N LEU A 146 -11.99 4.32 -3.49
CA LEU A 146 -12.09 5.16 -4.68
C LEU A 146 -10.97 4.88 -5.68
N ALA A 147 -9.73 4.72 -5.21
CA ALA A 147 -8.62 4.35 -6.05
C ALA A 147 -8.85 2.99 -6.71
N TYR A 148 -9.33 2.00 -5.96
CA TYR A 148 -9.71 0.70 -6.51
C TYR A 148 -10.79 0.82 -7.59
N GLN A 149 -11.88 1.56 -7.30
CA GLN A 149 -12.96 1.77 -8.27
C GLN A 149 -12.50 2.49 -9.56
N ALA A 150 -11.56 3.44 -9.42
CA ALA A 150 -10.96 4.10 -10.58
C ALA A 150 -10.11 3.14 -11.42
N LEU A 151 -9.36 2.26 -10.78
CA LEU A 151 -8.55 1.25 -11.44
C LEU A 151 -9.38 0.23 -12.23
N LEU A 152 -10.59 -0.12 -11.77
CA LEU A 152 -11.50 -1.04 -12.48
C LEU A 152 -11.89 -0.56 -13.88
N LYS A 153 -11.71 0.72 -14.22
CA LYS A 153 -11.88 1.23 -15.60
C LYS A 153 -10.85 0.67 -16.58
N HIS A 154 -9.76 0.12 -16.09
CA HIS A 154 -8.67 -0.47 -16.88
C HIS A 154 -8.70 -2.00 -16.94
N GLY A 155 -9.79 -2.64 -16.50
CA GLY A 155 -9.98 -4.09 -16.47
C GLY A 155 -10.22 -4.62 -15.06
N THR A 156 -10.62 -5.89 -14.96
CA THR A 156 -10.91 -6.56 -13.70
C THR A 156 -9.68 -7.36 -13.25
N PRO A 157 -8.98 -6.95 -12.17
CA PRO A 157 -7.86 -7.72 -11.65
C PRO A 157 -8.35 -9.06 -11.10
N LYS A 158 -7.55 -10.11 -11.25
CA LYS A 158 -7.86 -11.42 -10.66
C LYS A 158 -7.80 -11.37 -9.12
N GLN A 159 -6.93 -10.52 -8.56
CA GLN A 159 -6.77 -10.30 -7.13
C GLN A 159 -6.28 -8.88 -6.86
N VAL A 160 -6.70 -8.32 -5.72
CA VAL A 160 -6.14 -7.07 -5.18
C VAL A 160 -5.54 -7.35 -3.81
N ILE A 161 -4.30 -6.95 -3.61
CA ILE A 161 -3.60 -6.99 -2.33
C ILE A 161 -3.33 -5.55 -1.91
N ILE A 162 -3.97 -5.11 -0.85
CA ILE A 162 -3.80 -3.77 -0.28
C ILE A 162 -2.56 -3.79 0.60
N LEU A 163 -1.65 -2.84 0.39
CA LEU A 163 -0.42 -2.67 1.16
C LEU A 163 -0.46 -1.32 1.88
N SER A 164 -0.36 -1.35 3.22
CA SER A 164 -0.41 -0.12 4.02
C SER A 164 0.59 -0.14 5.18
N VAL A 165 1.14 1.03 5.52
CA VAL A 165 2.10 1.14 6.64
C VAL A 165 1.35 1.16 7.96
N ILE A 166 0.37 2.05 8.10
CA ILE A 166 -0.52 2.07 9.27
C ILE A 166 -1.97 2.17 8.85
N GLY A 167 -2.86 1.64 9.68
CA GLY A 167 -4.29 1.82 9.51
C GLY A 167 -5.03 1.98 10.83
N SER A 168 -6.24 2.50 10.75
CA SER A 168 -7.18 2.46 11.86
C SER A 168 -7.97 1.16 11.85
N LYS A 169 -8.44 0.74 13.02
CA LYS A 169 -9.37 -0.39 13.13
C LYS A 169 -10.61 -0.20 12.24
N LYS A 170 -11.17 1.02 12.22
CA LYS A 170 -12.32 1.38 11.37
C LYS A 170 -12.00 1.27 9.88
N GLY A 171 -10.82 1.72 9.44
CA GLY A 171 -10.39 1.61 8.04
C GLY A 171 -10.21 0.16 7.59
N VAL A 172 -9.64 -0.68 8.47
CA VAL A 172 -9.50 -2.12 8.22
C VAL A 172 -10.86 -2.79 8.08
N GLU A 173 -11.80 -2.50 8.98
CA GLU A 173 -13.18 -3.02 8.93
C GLU A 173 -13.88 -2.58 7.64
N PHE A 174 -13.73 -1.30 7.26
CA PHE A 174 -14.34 -0.74 6.05
C PHE A 174 -13.84 -1.44 4.78
N VAL A 175 -12.53 -1.57 4.59
CA VAL A 175 -12.01 -2.24 3.39
C VAL A 175 -12.34 -3.73 3.38
N ASN A 176 -12.38 -4.37 4.55
CA ASN A 176 -12.81 -5.78 4.66
C ASN A 176 -14.26 -5.99 4.20
N GLU A 177 -15.13 -5.00 4.43
CA GLU A 177 -16.53 -5.02 3.97
C GLU A 177 -16.69 -4.69 2.48
N LYS A 178 -15.91 -3.70 1.98
CA LYS A 178 -16.14 -3.08 0.66
C LYS A 178 -15.37 -3.72 -0.49
N PHE A 179 -14.25 -4.37 -0.21
CA PHE A 179 -13.45 -5.02 -1.24
C PHE A 179 -13.91 -6.45 -1.54
N PRO A 180 -13.60 -7.00 -2.73
CA PRO A 180 -13.89 -8.39 -3.05
C PRO A 180 -13.34 -9.37 -2.00
N SER A 181 -14.04 -10.47 -1.77
CA SER A 181 -13.70 -11.47 -0.75
C SER A 181 -12.33 -12.14 -0.97
N ASN A 182 -11.88 -12.21 -2.23
CA ASN A 182 -10.56 -12.71 -2.63
C ASN A 182 -9.42 -11.67 -2.52
N SER A 183 -9.73 -10.44 -2.07
CA SER A 183 -8.69 -9.44 -1.78
C SER A 183 -7.97 -9.78 -0.48
N LYS A 184 -6.78 -9.21 -0.29
CA LYS A 184 -6.00 -9.28 0.95
C LYS A 184 -5.61 -7.89 1.40
N LEU A 185 -5.48 -7.71 2.71
CA LEU A 185 -4.86 -6.55 3.32
C LEU A 185 -3.61 -7.01 4.09
N ILE A 186 -2.46 -6.48 3.69
CA ILE A 186 -1.20 -6.66 4.42
C ILE A 186 -0.80 -5.29 4.94
N ILE A 187 -0.75 -5.15 6.25
CA ILE A 187 -0.52 -3.87 6.91
C ILE A 187 0.53 -4.01 8.00
N ALA A 188 1.42 -3.01 8.11
CA ALA A 188 2.49 -3.10 9.08
C ALA A 188 1.97 -2.91 10.51
N ALA A 189 1.06 -1.96 10.77
CA ALA A 189 0.44 -1.78 12.08
C ALA A 189 -1.01 -1.29 11.99
N VAL A 190 -1.81 -1.61 13.01
CA VAL A 190 -3.20 -1.13 13.15
C VAL A 190 -3.36 -0.41 14.48
N ASP A 191 -3.87 0.82 14.41
CA ASP A 191 -4.11 1.69 15.55
C ASP A 191 -5.61 1.73 15.92
N PRO A 192 -5.95 1.97 17.21
CA PRO A 192 -7.29 1.70 17.69
C PRO A 192 -8.36 2.69 17.22
N ILE A 193 -8.02 3.98 17.02
CA ILE A 193 -9.01 5.05 16.84
C ILE A 193 -8.64 6.03 15.73
N LEU A 194 -9.65 6.76 15.27
CA LEU A 194 -9.52 7.99 14.49
C LEU A 194 -9.97 9.17 15.36
N ASP A 195 -9.29 10.32 15.24
CA ASP A 195 -9.75 11.56 15.85
C ASP A 195 -10.91 12.19 15.04
N GLU A 196 -11.40 13.36 15.52
CA GLU A 196 -12.50 14.10 14.89
C GLU A 196 -12.19 14.54 13.46
N LYS A 197 -10.91 14.71 13.11
CA LYS A 197 -10.42 15.07 11.77
C LYS A 197 -10.06 13.84 10.91
N SER A 198 -10.38 12.64 11.41
CA SER A 198 -10.06 11.36 10.75
C SER A 198 -8.55 11.05 10.66
N TYR A 199 -7.73 11.59 11.57
CA TYR A 199 -6.35 11.15 11.73
C TYR A 199 -6.28 9.87 12.57
N ILE A 200 -5.35 8.99 12.20
CA ILE A 200 -5.06 7.75 12.94
C ILE A 200 -4.36 8.11 14.25
N VAL A 201 -4.82 7.57 15.38
CA VAL A 201 -4.27 7.81 16.72
C VAL A 201 -3.87 6.48 17.37
N PRO A 202 -2.59 6.33 17.83
CA PRO A 202 -1.51 7.33 17.91
C PRO A 202 -0.94 7.75 16.55
N GLY A 203 -1.05 6.95 15.48
CA GLY A 203 -0.71 7.32 14.13
C GLY A 203 0.77 7.70 13.92
N LEU A 204 0.98 8.50 12.88
CA LEU A 204 2.28 9.11 12.54
C LEU A 204 2.14 10.55 11.97
N GLY A 205 0.93 11.14 12.00
CA GLY A 205 0.65 12.44 11.40
C GLY A 205 0.17 12.35 9.95
N ASP A 206 0.40 13.39 9.13
CA ASP A 206 0.10 13.39 7.69
C ASP A 206 1.33 12.89 6.90
N ALA A 207 1.23 11.70 6.34
CA ALA A 207 2.33 11.10 5.58
C ALA A 207 2.66 11.89 4.31
N GLY A 208 1.67 12.53 3.67
CA GLY A 208 1.89 13.34 2.48
C GLY A 208 2.72 14.58 2.79
N ASP A 209 2.39 15.26 3.87
CA ASP A 209 3.09 16.46 4.30
C ASP A 209 4.49 16.15 4.85
N LEU A 210 4.63 15.06 5.61
CA LEU A 210 5.93 14.59 6.08
C LEU A 210 6.86 14.17 4.93
N CYS A 211 6.30 13.58 3.86
CA CYS A 211 7.08 13.19 2.69
C CYS A 211 7.49 14.38 1.80
N TYR A 212 6.58 15.34 1.57
CA TYR A 212 6.67 16.28 0.45
C TYR A 212 6.36 17.73 0.79
N GLY A 213 6.16 18.04 2.06
CA GLY A 213 5.73 19.36 2.53
C GLY A 213 4.22 19.56 2.48
N SER A 214 3.75 20.55 3.25
CA SER A 214 2.34 20.91 3.37
C SER A 214 1.74 21.33 2.01
N LYS A 215 0.46 21.01 1.83
CA LYS A 215 -0.34 21.52 0.72
C LYS A 215 -0.75 22.95 1.01
N GLU A 216 -0.73 23.81 -0.01
CA GLU A 216 -1.35 25.14 0.01
C GLU A 216 -2.84 25.03 -0.22
#